data_3303fb3d746f8b4db789b7c502b9dbb3
#
_entry.id   3303fb3d746f8b4db789b7c502b9dbb3
#
_cell.length_a   1.000
_cell.length_b   1.000
_cell.length_c   1.000
_cell.angle_alpha   90.00
_cell.angle_beta   90.00
_cell.angle_gamma   90.00
#
_symmetry.space_group_name_H-M   'P 1'
#
loop_
_entity.id
_entity.type
_entity.pdbx_description
1 polymer ?
#
loop_
_entity_poly.entity_id
_entity_poly.type
_entity_poly.pdbx_seq_one_letter_code
_entity_poly.pdbx_strand_id
1 'polypeptide(L)'
;MLTLSFQSWNGGGIIGTYLTPALKTVGITSSLSQTGISLGTTATYFVFTAVGAYLIDKMRRRTLIFAGLVSCIVTQVAVTITSWQYTRTESTAAAGLTVFWVFLFQSLSAMFIATMHNLYPVEILSLPLRAKGMAFYSIVQSAAGVVQNYGISIGIGEVGYKIWVVYIVYNSLQLVVAYFLFPETSKLSLEDIDHIFETPKENPVKLSLRLEKARNDRARQAAESSA
;
A
#
# COMPACT_ATOMS: atom_id res chain seq x y z
N MET A 1 6.27 -4.37 13.99
CA MET A 1 5.98 -5.55 13.18
C MET A 1 4.49 -5.72 12.90
N LEU A 2 3.62 -5.75 13.90
CA LEU A 2 2.16 -5.84 13.71
C LEU A 2 1.60 -4.75 12.78
N THR A 3 2.06 -3.50 12.90
CA THR A 3 1.62 -2.38 12.06
C THR A 3 1.95 -2.56 10.57
N LEU A 4 3.01 -3.28 10.23
CA LEU A 4 3.40 -3.55 8.85
C LEU A 4 2.53 -4.63 8.20
N SER A 5 2.09 -5.62 8.99
CA SER A 5 1.17 -6.66 8.51
C SER A 5 -0.20 -6.10 8.15
N PHE A 6 -0.62 -5.02 8.77
CA PHE A 6 -1.87 -4.32 8.45
C PHE A 6 -1.83 -3.62 7.07
N GLN A 7 -0.66 -3.44 6.48
CA GLN A 7 -0.52 -2.87 5.14
C GLN A 7 -1.12 -3.78 4.05
N SER A 8 -1.30 -5.08 4.34
CA SER A 8 -2.03 -6.01 3.47
C SER A 8 -3.49 -5.63 3.29
N TRP A 9 -4.09 -4.97 4.28
CA TRP A 9 -5.51 -4.63 4.32
C TRP A 9 -5.83 -3.28 3.66
N ASN A 10 -5.08 -2.89 2.65
CA ASN A 10 -5.31 -1.64 1.94
C ASN A 10 -6.47 -1.66 0.95
N GLY A 11 -7.16 -2.79 0.80
CA GLY A 11 -8.30 -2.95 -0.10
C GLY A 11 -7.99 -3.65 -1.43
N GLY A 12 -6.73 -4.00 -1.69
CA GLY A 12 -6.35 -4.71 -2.93
C GLY A 12 -7.05 -6.05 -3.12
N GLY A 13 -7.36 -6.77 -2.03
CA GLY A 13 -8.08 -8.04 -2.09
C GLY A 13 -9.53 -7.92 -2.60
N ILE A 14 -10.15 -6.73 -2.48
CA ILE A 14 -11.51 -6.51 -3.01
C ILE A 14 -11.51 -6.64 -4.54
N ILE A 15 -10.44 -6.22 -5.21
CA ILE A 15 -10.39 -6.22 -6.67
C ILE A 15 -10.50 -7.63 -7.22
N GLY A 16 -9.83 -8.60 -6.60
CA GLY A 16 -9.92 -10.00 -7.01
C GLY A 16 -11.33 -10.57 -6.95
N THR A 17 -12.14 -10.13 -5.98
CA THR A 17 -13.51 -10.60 -5.78
C THR A 17 -14.57 -9.70 -6.40
N TYR A 18 -14.36 -8.38 -6.42
CA TYR A 18 -15.36 -7.41 -6.90
C TYR A 18 -15.28 -7.13 -8.41
N LEU A 19 -14.12 -7.28 -9.02
CA LEU A 19 -13.94 -7.01 -10.45
C LEU A 19 -14.86 -7.89 -11.30
N THR A 20 -14.93 -9.19 -11.04
CA THR A 20 -15.76 -10.14 -11.79
C THR A 20 -17.27 -9.84 -11.66
N PRO A 21 -17.86 -9.64 -10.47
CA PRO A 21 -19.23 -9.15 -10.32
C PRO A 21 -19.48 -7.81 -11.05
N ALA A 22 -18.57 -6.83 -10.90
CA ALA A 22 -18.69 -5.54 -11.56
C ALA A 22 -18.70 -5.66 -13.10
N LEU A 23 -17.86 -6.52 -13.66
CA LEU A 23 -17.84 -6.78 -15.10
C LEU A 23 -19.13 -7.44 -15.59
N LYS A 24 -19.73 -8.35 -14.82
CA LYS A 24 -21.03 -8.96 -15.15
C LYS A 24 -22.16 -7.94 -15.20
N THR A 25 -22.17 -6.97 -14.29
CA THR A 25 -23.20 -5.91 -14.28
C THR A 25 -23.08 -4.98 -15.47
N VAL A 26 -21.88 -4.77 -16.00
CA VAL A 26 -21.65 -4.00 -17.25
C VAL A 26 -22.01 -4.82 -18.52
N GLY A 27 -22.50 -6.05 -18.36
CA GLY A 27 -22.87 -6.93 -19.49
C GLY A 27 -21.70 -7.73 -20.06
N ILE A 28 -20.52 -7.68 -19.46
CA ILE A 28 -19.37 -8.51 -19.84
C ILE A 28 -19.50 -9.88 -19.17
N THR A 29 -20.29 -10.76 -19.77
CA THR A 29 -20.57 -12.10 -19.26
C THR A 29 -19.61 -13.16 -19.79
N SER A 30 -18.90 -12.87 -20.90
CA SER A 30 -17.94 -13.78 -21.51
C SER A 30 -16.76 -14.06 -20.57
N SER A 31 -16.54 -15.33 -20.26
CA SER A 31 -15.40 -15.77 -19.44
C SER A 31 -14.05 -15.35 -20.04
N LEU A 32 -13.94 -15.37 -21.37
CA LEU A 32 -12.72 -14.96 -22.08
C LEU A 32 -12.43 -13.47 -21.88
N SER A 33 -13.46 -12.60 -21.98
CA SER A 33 -13.32 -11.16 -21.76
C SER A 33 -12.97 -10.84 -20.32
N GLN A 34 -13.58 -11.51 -19.35
CA GLN A 34 -13.28 -11.35 -17.92
C GLN A 34 -11.84 -11.73 -17.60
N THR A 35 -11.38 -12.86 -18.16
CA THR A 35 -9.98 -13.30 -18.01
C THR A 35 -9.01 -12.33 -18.68
N GLY A 36 -9.36 -11.80 -19.86
CA GLY A 36 -8.56 -10.80 -20.57
C GLY A 36 -8.40 -9.51 -19.77
N ILE A 37 -9.47 -9.01 -19.16
CA ILE A 37 -9.44 -7.82 -18.29
C ILE A 37 -8.61 -8.10 -17.03
N SER A 38 -8.77 -9.26 -16.41
CA SER A 38 -7.97 -9.68 -15.26
C SER A 38 -6.48 -9.77 -15.58
N LEU A 39 -6.14 -10.31 -16.76
CA LEU A 39 -4.77 -10.35 -17.26
C LEU A 39 -4.22 -8.93 -17.48
N GLY A 40 -5.02 -8.03 -18.08
CA GLY A 40 -4.67 -6.63 -18.26
C GLY A 40 -4.38 -5.93 -16.95
N THR A 41 -5.20 -6.17 -15.91
CA THR A 41 -5.00 -5.63 -14.57
C THR A 41 -3.69 -6.13 -13.96
N THR A 42 -3.38 -7.43 -14.12
CA THR A 42 -2.13 -8.02 -13.61
C THR A 42 -0.91 -7.48 -14.35
N ALA A 43 -1.00 -7.33 -15.67
CA ALA A 43 0.07 -6.74 -16.48
C ALA A 43 0.35 -5.28 -16.09
N THR A 44 -0.71 -4.49 -15.89
CA THR A 44 -0.61 -3.12 -15.40
C THR A 44 0.03 -3.07 -14.01
N TYR A 45 -0.38 -3.94 -13.10
CA TYR A 45 0.23 -4.08 -11.77
C TYR A 45 1.73 -4.35 -11.86
N PHE A 46 2.15 -5.25 -12.73
CA PHE A 46 3.56 -5.58 -12.94
C PHE A 46 4.37 -4.35 -13.41
N VAL A 47 3.88 -3.63 -14.42
CA VAL A 47 4.54 -2.43 -14.95
C VAL A 47 4.68 -1.36 -13.86
N PHE A 48 3.61 -1.06 -13.13
CA PHE A 48 3.64 -0.04 -12.07
C PHE A 48 4.49 -0.48 -10.86
N THR A 49 4.58 -1.77 -10.56
CA THR A 49 5.51 -2.28 -9.55
C THR A 49 6.97 -2.03 -9.97
N ALA A 50 7.31 -2.23 -11.25
CA ALA A 50 8.65 -1.91 -11.76
C ALA A 50 8.97 -0.41 -11.68
N VAL A 51 7.99 0.45 -12.01
CA VAL A 51 8.11 1.91 -11.80
C VAL A 51 8.30 2.23 -10.32
N GLY A 52 7.55 1.59 -9.43
CA GLY A 52 7.68 1.74 -7.98
C GLY A 52 9.06 1.36 -7.47
N ALA A 53 9.64 0.26 -7.98
CA ALA A 53 11.01 -0.15 -7.66
C ALA A 53 12.06 0.92 -8.03
N TYR A 54 11.88 1.58 -9.17
CA TYR A 54 12.75 2.69 -9.56
C TYR A 54 12.57 3.94 -8.69
N LEU A 55 11.33 4.25 -8.29
CA LEU A 55 11.04 5.41 -7.43
C LEU A 55 11.59 5.25 -6.01
N ILE A 56 11.62 4.02 -5.49
CA ILE A 56 12.14 3.70 -4.16
C ILE A 56 13.56 4.23 -3.96
N ASP A 57 14.43 4.11 -4.95
CA ASP A 57 15.82 4.54 -4.83
C ASP A 57 15.96 6.07 -4.82
N LYS A 58 14.98 6.79 -5.35
CA LYS A 58 15.01 8.25 -5.49
C LYS A 58 14.25 9.00 -4.41
N MET A 59 13.22 8.37 -3.84
CA MET A 59 12.32 9.01 -2.89
C MET A 59 12.52 8.48 -1.46
N ARG A 60 12.16 9.31 -0.48
CA ARG A 60 12.15 8.93 0.93
C ARG A 60 11.11 7.84 1.16
N ARG A 61 11.44 6.82 1.95
CA ARG A 61 10.54 5.69 2.26
C ARG A 61 9.23 6.17 2.88
N ARG A 62 9.34 7.10 3.82
CA ARG A 62 8.17 7.69 4.49
C ARG A 62 7.25 8.42 3.51
N THR A 63 7.82 9.21 2.59
CA THR A 63 7.05 9.93 1.57
C THR A 63 6.29 8.97 0.65
N LEU A 64 6.92 7.86 0.26
CA LEU A 64 6.28 6.83 -0.57
C LEU A 64 5.09 6.16 0.13
N ILE A 65 5.25 5.83 1.43
CA ILE A 65 4.16 5.25 2.23
C ILE A 65 2.98 6.22 2.33
N PHE A 66 3.23 7.50 2.62
CA PHE A 66 2.18 8.51 2.70
C PHE A 66 1.50 8.75 1.35
N ALA A 67 2.27 8.89 0.28
CA ALA A 67 1.73 9.04 -1.07
C ALA A 67 0.86 7.83 -1.45
N GLY A 68 1.30 6.61 -1.11
CA GLY A 68 0.55 5.39 -1.31
C GLY A 68 -0.77 5.37 -0.55
N LEU A 69 -0.77 5.64 0.74
CA LEU A 69 -1.98 5.64 1.57
C LEU A 69 -2.98 6.72 1.13
N VAL A 70 -2.49 7.94 0.85
CA VAL A 70 -3.34 9.04 0.37
C VAL A 70 -3.94 8.69 -1.00
N SER A 71 -3.15 8.15 -1.93
CA SER A 71 -3.65 7.75 -3.24
C SER A 71 -4.69 6.62 -3.14
N CYS A 72 -4.50 5.66 -2.24
CA CYS A 72 -5.49 4.63 -1.96
C CYS A 72 -6.80 5.20 -1.41
N ILE A 73 -6.74 6.12 -0.45
CA ILE A 73 -7.94 6.77 0.12
C ILE A 73 -8.70 7.52 -0.97
N VAL A 74 -8.02 8.35 -1.76
CA VAL A 74 -8.64 9.14 -2.82
C VAL A 74 -9.31 8.25 -3.86
N THR A 75 -8.62 7.22 -4.33
CA THR A 75 -9.18 6.31 -5.34
C THR A 75 -10.33 5.46 -4.78
N GLN A 76 -10.27 5.03 -3.53
CA GLN A 76 -11.37 4.30 -2.87
C GLN A 76 -12.60 5.17 -2.67
N VAL A 77 -12.44 6.45 -2.34
CA VAL A 77 -13.56 7.41 -2.30
C VAL A 77 -14.22 7.53 -3.67
N ALA A 78 -13.41 7.67 -4.73
CA ALA A 78 -13.91 7.74 -6.10
C ALA A 78 -14.65 6.46 -6.52
N VAL A 79 -14.09 5.27 -6.21
CA VAL A 79 -14.77 3.97 -6.45
C VAL A 79 -16.10 3.90 -5.69
N THR A 80 -16.13 4.34 -4.43
CA THR A 80 -17.36 4.33 -3.61
C THR A 80 -18.45 5.19 -4.23
N ILE A 81 -18.11 6.41 -4.66
CA ILE A 81 -19.06 7.35 -5.27
C ILE A 81 -19.60 6.79 -6.60
N THR A 82 -18.70 6.30 -7.46
CA THR A 82 -19.11 5.76 -8.77
C THR A 82 -19.92 4.47 -8.64
N SER A 83 -19.58 3.60 -7.69
CA SER A 83 -20.35 2.38 -7.40
C SER A 83 -21.73 2.71 -6.81
N TRP A 84 -21.82 3.72 -5.95
CA TRP A 84 -23.11 4.19 -5.42
C TRP A 84 -23.99 4.79 -6.52
N GLN A 85 -23.40 5.59 -7.41
CA GLN A 85 -24.14 6.17 -8.55
C GLN A 85 -24.63 5.07 -9.51
N TYR A 86 -23.78 4.04 -9.75
CA TYR A 86 -24.19 2.89 -10.54
C TYR A 86 -25.41 2.17 -9.97
N THR A 87 -25.46 1.93 -8.64
CA THR A 87 -26.61 1.28 -7.97
C THR A 87 -27.91 2.09 -8.07
N ARG A 88 -27.84 3.40 -8.33
CA ARG A 88 -29.02 4.26 -8.48
C ARG A 88 -29.48 4.44 -9.93
N THR A 89 -28.55 4.49 -10.86
CA THR A 89 -28.85 4.87 -12.26
C THR A 89 -28.71 3.73 -13.25
N GLU A 90 -28.13 2.59 -12.85
CA GLU A 90 -27.77 1.44 -13.70
C GLU A 90 -27.07 1.84 -15.01
N SER A 91 -26.40 3.00 -15.00
CA SER A 91 -25.77 3.59 -16.17
C SER A 91 -24.46 2.87 -16.49
N THR A 92 -24.31 2.46 -17.76
CA THR A 92 -23.08 1.84 -18.28
C THR A 92 -21.87 2.76 -18.11
N ALA A 93 -22.07 4.09 -18.16
CA ALA A 93 -21.01 5.07 -17.94
C ALA A 93 -20.48 5.03 -16.48
N ALA A 94 -21.39 4.92 -15.49
CA ALA A 94 -20.99 4.81 -14.09
C ALA A 94 -20.22 3.51 -13.81
N ALA A 95 -20.62 2.42 -14.45
CA ALA A 95 -19.91 1.14 -14.38
C ALA A 95 -18.51 1.24 -14.98
N GLY A 96 -18.37 1.84 -16.17
CA GLY A 96 -17.07 2.07 -16.82
C GLY A 96 -16.14 2.94 -15.97
N LEU A 97 -16.66 4.00 -15.34
CA LEU A 97 -15.90 4.84 -14.40
C LEU A 97 -15.45 4.06 -13.17
N THR A 98 -16.29 3.18 -12.63
CA THR A 98 -15.91 2.33 -11.49
C THR A 98 -14.74 1.42 -11.86
N VAL A 99 -14.80 0.76 -13.02
CA VAL A 99 -13.69 -0.07 -13.51
C VAL A 99 -12.41 0.76 -13.69
N PHE A 100 -12.51 1.95 -14.28
CA PHE A 100 -11.36 2.86 -14.43
C PHE A 100 -10.70 3.19 -13.08
N TRP A 101 -11.49 3.57 -12.07
CA TRP A 101 -10.96 3.89 -10.74
C TRP A 101 -10.34 2.67 -10.04
N VAL A 102 -10.89 1.48 -10.26
CA VAL A 102 -10.31 0.22 -9.77
C VAL A 102 -8.94 -0.03 -10.39
N PHE A 103 -8.79 0.16 -11.71
CA PHE A 103 -7.49 0.06 -12.39
C PHE A 103 -6.49 1.08 -11.86
N LEU A 104 -6.93 2.33 -11.67
CA LEU A 104 -6.07 3.40 -11.13
C LEU A 104 -5.64 3.09 -9.71
N PHE A 105 -6.55 2.64 -8.85
CA PHE A 105 -6.23 2.19 -7.49
C PHE A 105 -5.17 1.09 -7.50
N GLN A 106 -5.35 0.07 -8.35
CA GLN A 106 -4.42 -1.05 -8.46
C GLN A 106 -3.03 -0.59 -8.90
N SER A 107 -2.97 0.32 -9.89
CA SER A 107 -1.72 0.88 -10.40
C SER A 107 -0.97 1.69 -9.34
N LEU A 108 -1.65 2.58 -8.65
CA LEU A 108 -1.05 3.41 -7.59
C LEU A 108 -0.65 2.59 -6.37
N SER A 109 -1.48 1.62 -5.98
CA SER A 109 -1.15 0.67 -4.91
C SER A 109 0.10 -0.16 -5.25
N ALA A 110 0.22 -0.64 -6.49
CA ALA A 110 1.39 -1.34 -6.98
C ALA A 110 2.65 -0.47 -6.90
N MET A 111 2.55 0.76 -7.39
CA MET A 111 3.67 1.68 -7.47
C MET A 111 4.22 2.09 -6.09
N PHE A 112 3.35 2.39 -5.13
CA PHE A 112 3.77 2.94 -3.85
C PHE A 112 3.80 1.92 -2.71
N ILE A 113 2.80 1.03 -2.63
CA ILE A 113 2.62 0.17 -1.45
C ILE A 113 3.25 -1.20 -1.64
N ALA A 114 3.04 -1.85 -2.80
CA ALA A 114 3.47 -3.22 -3.00
C ALA A 114 4.99 -3.38 -2.87
N THR A 115 5.74 -2.41 -3.38
CA THR A 115 7.19 -2.41 -3.32
C THR A 115 7.70 -2.19 -1.89
N MET A 116 7.04 -1.29 -1.13
CA MET A 116 7.39 -1.02 0.28
C MET A 116 7.04 -2.18 1.21
N HIS A 117 6.03 -2.95 0.88
CA HIS A 117 5.47 -4.01 1.71
C HIS A 117 6.50 -5.06 2.14
N ASN A 118 7.37 -5.45 1.22
CA ASN A 118 8.42 -6.44 1.50
C ASN A 118 9.77 -5.80 1.87
N LEU A 119 10.08 -4.63 1.33
CA LEU A 119 11.36 -3.97 1.53
C LEU A 119 11.49 -3.36 2.92
N TYR A 120 10.47 -2.62 3.37
CA TYR A 120 10.52 -1.91 4.63
C TYR A 120 10.73 -2.80 5.87
N PRO A 121 10.08 -3.98 6.01
CA PRO A 121 10.38 -4.91 7.11
C PRO A 121 11.83 -5.40 7.11
N VAL A 122 12.42 -5.63 5.94
CA VAL A 122 13.81 -6.07 5.81
C VAL A 122 14.80 -4.98 6.22
N GLU A 123 14.48 -3.71 5.91
CA GLU A 123 15.33 -2.56 6.28
C GLU A 123 15.34 -2.30 7.80
N ILE A 124 14.22 -2.53 8.49
CA ILE A 124 14.09 -2.26 9.94
C ILE A 124 14.73 -3.36 10.78
N LEU A 125 14.85 -4.58 10.26
CA LEU A 125 15.36 -5.72 11.02
C LEU A 125 16.88 -5.78 11.01
N SER A 126 17.47 -5.87 12.20
CA SER A 126 18.91 -6.13 12.36
C SER A 126 19.31 -7.48 11.73
N LEU A 127 20.52 -7.56 11.22
CA LEU A 127 21.04 -8.74 10.49
C LEU A 127 20.78 -10.08 11.19
N PRO A 128 21.06 -10.24 12.52
CA PRO A 128 20.87 -11.53 13.20
C PRO A 128 19.40 -11.92 13.38
N LEU A 129 18.48 -10.94 13.39
CA LEU A 129 17.05 -11.15 13.59
C LEU A 129 16.26 -11.18 12.29
N ARG A 130 16.86 -10.79 11.16
CA ARG A 130 16.18 -10.60 9.88
C ARG A 130 15.43 -11.87 9.40
N ALA A 131 16.10 -13.01 9.40
CA ALA A 131 15.47 -14.26 8.95
C ALA A 131 14.27 -14.65 9.82
N LYS A 132 14.44 -14.63 11.15
CA LYS A 132 13.37 -14.95 12.10
C LYS A 132 12.24 -13.93 12.06
N GLY A 133 12.58 -12.66 11.97
CA GLY A 133 11.62 -11.56 11.89
C GLY A 133 10.78 -11.62 10.61
N MET A 134 11.39 -11.92 9.46
CA MET A 134 10.68 -12.09 8.20
C MET A 134 9.79 -13.33 8.17
N ALA A 135 10.22 -14.44 8.81
CA ALA A 135 9.38 -15.62 8.96
C ALA A 135 8.12 -15.28 9.80
N PHE A 136 8.29 -14.62 10.94
CA PHE A 136 7.17 -14.18 11.78
C PHE A 136 6.25 -13.19 11.04
N TYR A 137 6.84 -12.24 10.31
CA TYR A 137 6.08 -11.30 9.46
C TYR A 137 5.21 -12.04 8.45
N SER A 138 5.76 -13.04 7.74
CA SER A 138 5.04 -13.82 6.74
C SER A 138 3.89 -14.63 7.35
N ILE A 139 4.07 -15.20 8.54
CA ILE A 139 2.99 -15.92 9.26
C ILE A 139 1.85 -14.95 9.60
N VAL A 140 2.15 -13.81 10.21
CA VAL A 140 1.14 -12.80 10.59
C VAL A 140 0.43 -12.28 9.35
N GLN A 141 1.16 -12.04 8.26
CA GLN A 141 0.60 -11.59 7.00
C GLN A 141 -0.34 -12.62 6.38
N SER A 142 0.05 -13.88 6.36
CA SER A 142 -0.79 -14.96 5.84
C SER A 142 -2.07 -15.10 6.66
N ALA A 143 -1.97 -15.04 7.99
CA ALA A 143 -3.13 -15.08 8.87
C ALA A 143 -4.07 -13.87 8.62
N ALA A 144 -3.51 -12.65 8.49
CA ALA A 144 -4.27 -11.46 8.15
C ALA A 144 -4.94 -11.58 6.76
N GLY A 145 -4.24 -12.19 5.79
CA GLY A 145 -4.78 -12.46 4.46
C GLY A 145 -5.98 -13.41 4.46
N VAL A 146 -5.94 -14.46 5.28
CA VAL A 146 -7.09 -15.37 5.45
C VAL A 146 -8.31 -14.61 5.99
N VAL A 147 -8.14 -13.84 7.06
CA VAL A 147 -9.22 -13.03 7.65
C VAL A 147 -9.75 -12.01 6.64
N GLN A 148 -8.86 -11.37 5.89
CA GLN A 148 -9.25 -10.41 4.84
C GLN A 148 -10.09 -11.07 3.75
N ASN A 149 -9.63 -12.17 3.15
CA ASN A 149 -10.33 -12.83 2.05
C ASN A 149 -11.70 -13.36 2.49
N TYR A 150 -11.79 -13.93 3.69
CA TYR A 150 -13.05 -14.39 4.26
C TYR A 150 -13.99 -13.22 4.55
N GLY A 151 -13.49 -12.16 5.19
CA GLY A 151 -14.26 -10.96 5.50
C GLY A 151 -14.75 -10.21 4.24
N ILE A 152 -13.92 -10.14 3.19
CA ILE A 152 -14.33 -9.55 1.91
C ILE A 152 -15.43 -10.37 1.25
N SER A 153 -15.28 -11.69 1.21
CA SER A 153 -16.25 -12.57 0.56
C SER A 153 -17.66 -12.45 1.17
N ILE A 154 -17.75 -12.42 2.50
CA ILE A 154 -19.01 -12.21 3.22
C ILE A 154 -19.48 -10.74 3.06
N GLY A 155 -18.58 -9.79 3.26
CA GLY A 155 -18.91 -8.37 3.24
C GLY A 155 -19.44 -7.89 1.89
N ILE A 156 -18.94 -8.41 0.77
CA ILE A 156 -19.48 -8.07 -0.55
C ILE A 156 -20.93 -8.59 -0.68
N GLY A 157 -21.24 -9.76 -0.17
CA GLY A 157 -22.57 -10.33 -0.22
C GLY A 157 -23.60 -9.54 0.62
N GLU A 158 -23.21 -9.10 1.80
CA GLU A 158 -24.11 -8.44 2.76
C GLU A 158 -24.18 -6.92 2.58
N VAL A 159 -23.06 -6.26 2.31
CA VAL A 159 -22.92 -4.79 2.38
C VAL A 159 -22.71 -4.16 1.00
N GLY A 160 -22.38 -4.96 -0.01
CA GLY A 160 -22.15 -4.50 -1.39
C GLY A 160 -21.05 -3.41 -1.47
N TYR A 161 -21.34 -2.31 -2.19
CA TYR A 161 -20.37 -1.22 -2.40
C TYR A 161 -19.89 -0.52 -1.11
N LYS A 162 -20.66 -0.61 -0.02
CA LYS A 162 -20.30 0.02 1.27
C LYS A 162 -19.04 -0.58 1.90
N ILE A 163 -18.58 -1.73 1.42
CA ILE A 163 -17.32 -2.33 1.88
C ILE A 163 -16.14 -1.39 1.66
N TRP A 164 -16.16 -0.57 0.60
CA TRP A 164 -15.12 0.42 0.33
C TRP A 164 -15.00 1.47 1.44
N VAL A 165 -16.12 1.84 2.09
CA VAL A 165 -16.12 2.79 3.21
C VAL A 165 -15.33 2.24 4.40
N VAL A 166 -15.45 0.94 4.67
CA VAL A 166 -14.67 0.27 5.73
C VAL A 166 -13.17 0.41 5.48
N TYR A 167 -12.75 0.21 4.22
CA TYR A 167 -11.34 0.35 3.85
C TYR A 167 -10.86 1.81 3.84
N ILE A 168 -11.71 2.77 3.51
CA ILE A 168 -11.38 4.20 3.63
C ILE A 168 -11.09 4.56 5.09
N VAL A 169 -11.95 4.16 6.01
CA VAL A 169 -11.75 4.39 7.45
C VAL A 169 -10.47 3.71 7.94
N TYR A 170 -10.27 2.45 7.54
CA TYR A 170 -9.09 1.69 7.90
C TYR A 170 -7.79 2.33 7.38
N ASN A 171 -7.72 2.71 6.10
CA ASN A 171 -6.56 3.37 5.51
C ASN A 171 -6.31 4.76 6.12
N SER A 172 -7.36 5.48 6.51
CA SER A 172 -7.24 6.75 7.24
C SER A 172 -6.63 6.54 8.62
N LEU A 173 -7.07 5.52 9.35
CA LEU A 173 -6.47 5.14 10.63
C LEU A 173 -5.00 4.74 10.43
N GLN A 174 -4.72 3.95 9.40
CA GLN A 174 -3.36 3.50 9.06
C GLN A 174 -2.45 4.69 8.72
N LEU A 175 -2.97 5.72 8.03
CA LEU A 175 -2.24 6.95 7.74
C LEU A 175 -1.81 7.67 9.04
N VAL A 176 -2.72 7.76 10.02
CA VAL A 176 -2.42 8.35 11.33
C VAL A 176 -1.37 7.52 12.07
N VAL A 177 -1.53 6.20 12.10
CA VAL A 177 -0.56 5.29 12.73
C VAL A 177 0.81 5.39 12.06
N ALA A 178 0.85 5.43 10.73
CA ALA A 178 2.09 5.58 9.98
C ALA A 178 2.79 6.90 10.31
N TYR A 179 2.05 7.98 10.49
CA TYR A 179 2.62 9.28 10.86
C TYR A 179 3.40 9.23 12.17
N PHE A 180 2.90 8.54 13.18
CA PHE A 180 3.49 8.48 14.51
C PHE A 180 4.53 7.37 14.69
N LEU A 181 4.42 6.26 13.96
CA LEU A 181 5.20 5.04 14.22
C LEU A 181 6.22 4.70 13.16
N PHE A 182 6.09 5.18 11.91
CA PHE A 182 7.04 4.81 10.84
C PHE A 182 8.24 5.76 10.79
N PRO A 183 9.44 5.34 11.23
CA PRO A 183 10.66 6.11 11.07
C PRO A 183 11.10 6.16 9.60
N GLU A 184 11.88 7.19 9.24
CA GLU A 184 12.53 7.27 7.94
C GLU A 184 13.75 6.34 7.92
N THR A 185 13.83 5.45 6.93
CA THR A 185 14.94 4.50 6.78
C THR A 185 15.81 4.79 5.57
N SER A 186 15.39 5.74 4.71
CA SER A 186 16.10 6.05 3.47
C SER A 186 17.51 6.55 3.74
N LYS A 187 18.50 5.88 3.09
CA LYS A 187 19.91 6.27 3.18
C LYS A 187 20.54 6.19 4.57
N LEU A 188 19.88 5.60 5.56
CA LEU A 188 20.49 5.31 6.86
C LEU A 188 21.31 4.01 6.80
N SER A 189 22.39 3.93 7.58
CA SER A 189 23.12 2.68 7.75
C SER A 189 22.33 1.73 8.67
N LEU A 190 22.66 0.43 8.60
CA LEU A 190 22.00 -0.55 9.49
C LEU A 190 22.29 -0.24 10.98
N GLU A 191 23.48 0.29 11.28
CA GLU A 191 23.87 0.71 12.62
C GLU A 191 23.05 1.92 13.08
N ASP A 192 22.78 2.90 12.22
CA ASP A 192 21.90 4.03 12.51
C ASP A 192 20.48 3.56 12.84
N ILE A 193 19.98 2.57 12.08
CA ILE A 193 18.65 2.00 12.28
C ILE A 193 18.59 1.22 13.60
N ASP A 194 19.60 0.40 13.92
CA ASP A 194 19.69 -0.31 15.18
C ASP A 194 19.73 0.70 16.36
N HIS A 195 20.52 1.78 16.24
CA HIS A 195 20.57 2.85 17.24
C HIS A 195 19.21 3.53 17.46
N ILE A 196 18.38 3.71 16.41
CA ILE A 196 17.03 4.29 16.55
C ILE A 196 16.14 3.41 17.43
N PHE A 197 16.26 2.08 17.31
CA PHE A 197 15.42 1.14 18.07
C PHE A 197 15.99 0.77 19.45
N GLU A 198 17.30 0.92 19.64
CA GLU A 198 17.97 0.66 20.94
C GLU A 198 17.88 1.84 21.91
N THR A 199 17.46 3.04 21.44
CA THR A 199 17.37 4.24 22.30
C THR A 199 15.92 4.44 22.80
N PRO A 200 15.52 3.84 23.93
CA PRO A 200 14.11 3.79 24.36
C PRO A 200 13.56 5.14 24.87
N LYS A 201 14.39 6.16 25.02
CA LYS A 201 13.99 7.47 25.57
C LYS A 201 13.57 8.50 24.54
N GLU A 202 13.87 8.30 23.26
CA GLU A 202 13.51 9.23 22.19
C GLU A 202 12.48 8.65 21.24
N ASN A 203 11.65 9.50 20.66
CA ASN A 203 10.68 9.07 19.64
C ASN A 203 11.43 8.63 18.37
N PRO A 204 11.29 7.37 17.91
CA PRO A 204 12.03 6.82 16.78
C PRO A 204 11.90 7.66 15.50
N VAL A 205 10.72 8.26 15.27
CA VAL A 205 10.46 9.12 14.10
C VAL A 205 11.26 10.41 14.17
N LYS A 206 11.33 11.06 15.35
CA LYS A 206 12.10 12.30 15.52
C LYS A 206 13.60 12.04 15.40
N LEU A 207 14.07 10.93 15.96
CA LEU A 207 15.47 10.54 15.91
C LEU A 207 15.90 10.22 14.47
N SER A 208 15.11 9.45 13.72
CA SER A 208 15.41 9.14 12.32
C SER A 208 15.51 10.39 11.44
N LEU A 209 14.62 11.36 11.61
CA LEU A 209 14.66 12.62 10.85
C LEU A 209 15.88 13.49 11.21
N ARG A 210 16.34 13.47 12.47
CA ARG A 210 17.57 14.16 12.87
C ARG A 210 18.81 13.51 12.26
N LEU A 211 18.91 12.20 12.28
CA LEU A 211 20.02 11.45 11.70
C LEU A 211 20.10 11.66 10.17
N GLU A 212 18.96 11.62 9.50
CA GLU A 212 18.89 11.89 8.07
C GLU A 212 19.37 13.31 7.73
N LYS A 213 18.93 14.32 8.49
CA LYS A 213 19.36 15.71 8.33
C LYS A 213 20.86 15.86 8.53
N ALA A 214 21.40 15.33 9.63
CA ALA A 214 22.82 15.38 9.94
C ALA A 214 23.68 14.72 8.85
N ARG A 215 23.20 13.62 8.26
CA ARG A 215 23.89 12.95 7.15
C ARG A 215 23.88 13.76 5.87
N ASN A 216 22.73 14.36 5.53
CA ASN A 216 22.61 15.22 4.36
C ASN A 216 23.51 16.47 4.48
N ASP A 217 23.62 17.05 5.67
CA ASP A 217 24.48 18.20 5.94
C ASP A 217 25.97 17.82 5.79
N ARG A 218 26.38 16.66 6.31
CA ARG A 218 27.76 16.13 6.11
C ARG A 218 28.06 15.87 4.62
N ALA A 219 27.12 15.30 3.87
CA ALA A 219 27.29 15.06 2.44
C ALA A 219 27.44 16.37 1.64
N ARG A 220 26.71 17.42 2.01
CA ARG A 220 26.84 18.74 1.39
C ARG A 220 28.21 19.37 1.69
N GLN A 221 28.65 19.33 2.94
CA GLN A 221 29.98 19.86 3.36
C GLN A 221 31.12 19.12 2.66
N ALA A 222 31.02 17.79 2.49
CA ALA A 222 32.00 17.01 1.77
C ALA A 222 32.05 17.38 0.27
N ALA A 223 30.89 17.65 -0.35
CA ALA A 223 30.83 18.08 -1.74
C ALA A 223 31.40 19.49 -1.94
N GLU A 224 31.17 20.41 -1.01
CA GLU A 224 31.71 21.77 -1.02
C GLU A 224 33.24 21.81 -0.78
N SER A 225 33.76 20.88 0.01
CA SER A 225 35.22 20.77 0.28
C SER A 225 36.01 20.11 -0.85
N SER A 226 35.31 19.46 -1.81
CA SER A 226 35.91 18.78 -2.95
C SER A 226 35.80 19.56 -4.27
N ALA A 227 35.12 20.69 -4.27
CA ALA A 227 34.96 21.62 -5.39
C ALA A 227 35.91 22.80 -5.29
#